data_edc0f35a6cc221e1e79a61e1a00a93f6
#
_entry.id   edc0f35a6cc221e1e79a61e1a00a93f6
#
_cell.length_a   1.000
_cell.length_b   1.000
_cell.length_c   1.000
_cell.angle_alpha   90.00
_cell.angle_beta   90.00
_cell.angle_gamma   90.00
#
_symmetry.space_group_name_H-M   'P 1'
#
loop_
_entity.id
_entity.type
_entity.pdbx_description
1 polymer ?
#
loop_
_entity_poly.entity_id
_entity_poly.type
_entity_poly.pdbx_seq_one_letter_code
_entity_poly.pdbx_strand_id
1 'polypeptide(L)'
;MQVLRTPDDRFAGLADWPFAPHYTNIADADGTRLRVHHVDEGPSDAAPVLLMHGEPSWSYLYRKFIPNLTAKGHRVVCPDLIGFGRSDKLGARTDYTFERHVAWMSAWLLANDLKNITLFCQDWGGLIGLRLVAAFPERFARLVIANTGLPIGTGSSDG
;
A
#
# COMPACT_ATOMS: atom_id res chain seq x y z
N MET A 1 -8.26 -1.57 20.05
CA MET A 1 -7.64 -0.28 19.61
C MET A 1 -8.71 0.71 19.20
N GLN A 2 -8.45 2.04 19.33
CA GLN A 2 -9.33 3.07 18.78
C GLN A 2 -9.04 3.23 17.27
N VAL A 3 -10.07 3.04 16.44
CA VAL A 3 -9.98 3.25 15.00
C VAL A 3 -10.61 4.58 14.63
N LEU A 4 -9.86 5.41 13.92
CA LEU A 4 -10.28 6.72 13.42
C LEU A 4 -10.38 6.67 11.89
N ARG A 5 -11.23 7.52 11.32
CA ARG A 5 -11.44 7.61 9.88
C ARG A 5 -11.53 9.06 9.45
N THR A 6 -10.77 9.41 8.43
CA THR A 6 -10.90 10.73 7.80
C THR A 6 -12.23 10.79 7.05
N PRO A 7 -13.06 11.81 7.25
CA PRO A 7 -14.30 11.99 6.52
C PRO A 7 -14.08 12.08 5.00
N ASP A 8 -15.00 11.53 4.21
CA ASP A 8 -14.85 11.44 2.74
C ASP A 8 -14.87 12.81 2.05
N ASP A 9 -15.53 13.81 2.63
CA ASP A 9 -15.54 15.19 2.13
C ASP A 9 -14.14 15.82 2.08
N ARG A 10 -13.21 15.35 2.91
CA ARG A 10 -11.81 15.81 2.92
C ARG A 10 -11.03 15.41 1.66
N PHE A 11 -11.57 14.49 0.89
CA PHE A 11 -10.98 14.01 -0.36
C PHE A 11 -11.72 14.52 -1.60
N ALA A 12 -12.74 15.36 -1.41
CA ALA A 12 -13.48 15.95 -2.51
C ALA A 12 -12.68 17.06 -3.20
N GLY A 13 -12.78 17.15 -4.54
CA GLY A 13 -12.19 18.22 -5.33
C GLY A 13 -10.66 18.25 -5.38
N LEU A 14 -10.00 17.15 -5.09
CA LEU A 14 -8.55 17.04 -5.23
C LEU A 14 -8.14 17.11 -6.70
N ALA A 15 -7.13 17.95 -6.99
CA ALA A 15 -6.62 18.12 -8.35
C ALA A 15 -6.04 16.80 -8.90
N ASP A 16 -6.36 16.49 -10.16
CA ASP A 16 -5.88 15.28 -10.85
C ASP A 16 -6.24 13.95 -10.13
N TRP A 17 -7.37 13.93 -9.40
CA TRP A 17 -7.80 12.76 -8.62
C TRP A 17 -9.23 12.33 -8.95
N PRO A 18 -9.48 11.75 -10.14
CA PRO A 18 -10.82 11.30 -10.53
C PRO A 18 -11.13 9.86 -10.09
N PHE A 19 -10.23 9.19 -9.38
CA PHE A 19 -10.31 7.76 -9.10
C PHE A 19 -11.36 7.42 -8.06
N ALA A 20 -12.19 6.42 -8.36
CA ALA A 20 -13.14 5.88 -7.41
C ALA A 20 -12.42 5.15 -6.26
N PRO A 21 -12.86 5.32 -5.01
CA PRO A 21 -12.28 4.62 -3.89
C PRO A 21 -12.73 3.16 -3.84
N HIS A 22 -11.79 2.24 -3.68
CA HIS A 22 -12.02 0.84 -3.34
C HIS A 22 -11.57 0.58 -1.91
N TYR A 23 -12.21 -0.39 -1.24
CA TYR A 23 -11.92 -0.69 0.15
C TYR A 23 -11.87 -2.21 0.39
N THR A 24 -10.85 -2.64 1.11
CA THR A 24 -10.72 -4.00 1.62
C THR A 24 -10.68 -3.98 3.14
N ASN A 25 -11.51 -4.80 3.78
CA ASN A 25 -11.44 -4.96 5.23
C ASN A 25 -10.47 -6.08 5.58
N ILE A 26 -9.57 -5.80 6.49
CA ILE A 26 -8.61 -6.75 7.06
C ILE A 26 -8.82 -6.86 8.57
N ALA A 27 -8.31 -7.91 9.18
CA ALA A 27 -8.24 -8.05 10.63
C ALA A 27 -6.80 -7.85 11.11
N ASP A 28 -6.64 -7.08 12.16
CA ASP A 28 -5.40 -7.03 12.92
C ASP A 28 -5.25 -8.25 13.84
N ALA A 29 -4.07 -8.46 14.41
CA ALA A 29 -3.77 -9.61 15.28
C ALA A 29 -4.67 -9.67 16.53
N ASP A 30 -5.14 -8.53 17.03
CA ASP A 30 -6.08 -8.45 18.16
C ASP A 30 -7.57 -8.57 17.75
N GLY A 31 -7.85 -8.86 16.47
CA GLY A 31 -9.20 -8.97 15.93
C GLY A 31 -9.83 -7.63 15.52
N THR A 32 -9.17 -6.50 15.73
CA THR A 32 -9.65 -5.19 15.28
C THR A 32 -9.79 -5.19 13.76
N ARG A 33 -10.96 -4.79 13.25
CA ARG A 33 -11.21 -4.66 11.80
C ARG A 33 -10.74 -3.31 11.32
N LEU A 34 -9.91 -3.31 10.29
CA LEU A 34 -9.35 -2.13 9.64
C LEU A 34 -9.77 -2.09 8.17
N ARG A 35 -10.13 -0.91 7.69
CA ARG A 35 -10.45 -0.66 6.30
C ARG A 35 -9.20 -0.11 5.58
N VAL A 36 -8.74 -0.81 4.56
CA VAL A 36 -7.65 -0.36 3.66
C VAL A 36 -8.28 0.18 2.38
N HIS A 37 -8.01 1.44 2.07
CA HIS A 37 -8.36 2.05 0.79
C HIS A 37 -7.33 1.66 -0.28
N HIS A 38 -7.79 1.54 -1.51
CA HIS A 38 -6.91 1.46 -2.68
C HIS A 38 -7.61 2.02 -3.93
N VAL A 39 -6.82 2.47 -4.87
CA VAL A 39 -7.21 2.71 -6.25
C VAL A 39 -7.00 1.42 -7.03
N ASP A 40 -7.91 1.09 -7.94
CA ASP A 40 -7.80 -0.04 -8.85
C ASP A 40 -8.33 0.40 -10.22
N GLU A 41 -7.44 0.70 -11.14
CA GLU A 41 -7.74 1.31 -12.43
C GLU A 41 -7.12 0.51 -13.58
N GLY A 42 -7.78 0.56 -14.74
CA GLY A 42 -7.35 -0.14 -15.96
C GLY A 42 -8.02 -1.50 -16.13
N PRO A 43 -7.57 -2.34 -17.09
CA PRO A 43 -8.18 -3.63 -17.39
C PRO A 43 -8.03 -4.60 -16.20
N SER A 44 -9.15 -5.14 -15.72
CA SER A 44 -9.18 -6.01 -14.52
C SER A 44 -8.46 -7.35 -14.72
N ASP A 45 -8.30 -7.80 -15.96
CA ASP A 45 -7.63 -9.04 -16.36
C ASP A 45 -6.13 -8.85 -16.62
N ALA A 46 -5.65 -7.60 -16.66
CA ALA A 46 -4.22 -7.33 -16.83
C ALA A 46 -3.44 -7.58 -15.53
N ALA A 47 -2.18 -7.99 -15.68
CA ALA A 47 -1.25 -8.12 -14.56
C ALA A 47 -1.06 -6.76 -13.85
N PRO A 48 -1.23 -6.68 -12.53
CA PRO A 48 -1.25 -5.42 -11.82
C PRO A 48 0.15 -4.81 -11.65
N VAL A 49 0.20 -3.49 -11.79
CA VAL A 49 1.28 -2.66 -11.28
C VAL A 49 0.85 -2.17 -9.89
N LEU A 50 1.50 -2.68 -8.86
CA LEU A 50 1.26 -2.30 -7.47
C LEU A 50 2.16 -1.10 -7.11
N LEU A 51 1.56 0.03 -6.77
CA LEU A 51 2.26 1.26 -6.40
C LEU A 51 2.19 1.45 -4.88
N MET A 52 3.32 1.28 -4.19
CA MET A 52 3.39 1.43 -2.73
C MET A 52 4.09 2.73 -2.35
N HIS A 53 3.30 3.63 -1.73
CA HIS A 53 3.78 4.92 -1.21
C HIS A 53 4.53 4.77 0.10
N GLY A 54 5.22 5.85 0.51
CA GLY A 54 5.86 5.97 1.81
C GLY A 54 5.33 7.14 2.64
N GLU A 55 6.05 7.52 3.67
CA GLU A 55 5.73 8.63 4.57
C GLU A 55 6.28 9.95 3.99
N PRO A 56 5.57 11.08 4.12
CA PRO A 56 4.23 11.29 4.70
C PRO A 56 3.11 11.27 3.63
N SER A 57 3.27 10.54 2.55
CA SER A 57 2.35 10.54 1.41
C SER A 57 1.24 9.48 1.52
N TRP A 58 0.45 9.34 0.47
CA TRP A 58 -0.59 8.35 0.26
C TRP A 58 -0.76 8.12 -1.25
N SER A 59 -1.72 7.34 -1.70
CA SER A 59 -1.90 7.01 -3.12
C SER A 59 -1.96 8.24 -4.04
N TYR A 60 -2.33 9.41 -3.54
CA TYR A 60 -2.31 10.69 -4.27
C TYR A 60 -0.92 11.05 -4.85
N LEU A 61 0.16 10.54 -4.26
CA LEU A 61 1.51 10.66 -4.81
C LEU A 61 1.55 10.21 -6.28
N TYR A 62 0.82 9.15 -6.58
CA TYR A 62 0.82 8.49 -7.87
C TYR A 62 -0.25 8.98 -8.85
N ARG A 63 -0.98 10.07 -8.52
CA ARG A 63 -2.08 10.58 -9.34
C ARG A 63 -1.73 10.82 -10.82
N LYS A 64 -0.45 11.10 -11.12
CA LYS A 64 0.04 11.25 -12.49
C LYS A 64 0.63 9.96 -13.08
N PHE A 65 1.03 9.01 -12.25
CA PHE A 65 1.49 7.69 -12.69
C PHE A 65 0.31 6.84 -13.20
N ILE A 66 -0.79 6.84 -12.45
CA ILE A 66 -1.96 6.01 -12.72
C ILE A 66 -2.46 6.20 -14.16
N PRO A 67 -2.81 7.42 -14.65
CA PRO A 67 -3.32 7.60 -16.00
C PRO A 67 -2.29 7.26 -17.09
N ASN A 68 -0.99 7.50 -16.83
CA ASN A 68 0.06 7.16 -17.78
C ASN A 68 0.24 5.64 -17.95
N LEU A 69 0.05 4.87 -16.89
CA LEU A 69 0.15 3.41 -16.93
C LEU A 69 -1.11 2.78 -17.53
N THR A 70 -2.30 3.24 -17.11
CA THR A 70 -3.57 2.73 -17.63
C THR A 70 -3.76 3.03 -19.11
N ALA A 71 -3.31 4.20 -19.59
CA ALA A 71 -3.30 4.53 -21.02
C ALA A 71 -2.45 3.57 -21.88
N LYS A 72 -1.52 2.84 -21.25
CA LYS A 72 -0.70 1.80 -21.89
C LYS A 72 -1.24 0.38 -21.67
N GLY A 73 -2.46 0.26 -21.15
CA GLY A 73 -3.13 -1.02 -20.93
C GLY A 73 -2.72 -1.76 -19.65
N HIS A 74 -2.03 -1.10 -18.71
CA HIS A 74 -1.71 -1.70 -17.42
C HIS A 74 -2.88 -1.54 -16.44
N ARG A 75 -3.14 -2.55 -15.62
CA ARG A 75 -3.92 -2.41 -14.39
C ARG A 75 -3.03 -1.82 -13.32
N VAL A 76 -3.52 -0.82 -12.61
CA VAL A 76 -2.78 -0.13 -11.54
C VAL A 76 -3.54 -0.27 -10.24
N VAL A 77 -2.89 -0.83 -9.23
CA VAL A 77 -3.43 -0.95 -7.88
C VAL A 77 -2.56 -0.14 -6.93
N CYS A 78 -3.17 0.77 -6.18
CA CYS A 78 -2.43 1.71 -5.34
C CYS A 78 -3.09 1.83 -3.96
N PRO A 79 -2.66 1.04 -2.95
CA PRO A 79 -3.21 1.12 -1.61
C PRO A 79 -2.71 2.34 -0.84
N ASP A 80 -3.54 2.80 0.11
CA ASP A 80 -3.11 3.66 1.21
C ASP A 80 -2.71 2.76 2.39
N LEU A 81 -1.52 2.93 2.92
CA LEU A 81 -1.09 2.25 4.14
C LEU A 81 -2.00 2.63 5.31
N ILE A 82 -2.19 1.74 6.29
CA ILE A 82 -2.90 2.08 7.54
C ILE A 82 -2.21 3.28 8.20
N GLY A 83 -3.01 4.28 8.57
CA GLY A 83 -2.53 5.57 9.06
C GLY A 83 -2.57 6.69 8.01
N PHE A 84 -2.70 6.37 6.72
CA PHE A 84 -2.58 7.33 5.62
C PHE A 84 -3.86 7.41 4.78
N GLY A 85 -3.99 8.50 4.05
CA GLY A 85 -5.03 8.74 3.05
C GLY A 85 -6.43 8.37 3.53
N ARG A 86 -7.14 7.56 2.76
CA ARG A 86 -8.50 7.09 3.05
C ARG A 86 -8.54 5.81 3.90
N SER A 87 -7.40 5.17 4.15
CA SER A 87 -7.31 4.02 5.05
C SER A 87 -7.59 4.42 6.49
N ASP A 88 -8.02 3.48 7.30
CA ASP A 88 -8.25 3.68 8.73
C ASP A 88 -6.95 4.09 9.44
N LYS A 89 -7.10 4.79 10.55
CA LYS A 89 -6.03 5.29 11.39
C LYS A 89 -6.21 4.79 12.82
N LEU A 90 -5.11 4.59 13.52
CA LEU A 90 -5.11 4.17 14.92
C LEU A 90 -4.88 5.38 15.83
N GLY A 91 -5.57 5.40 16.96
CA GLY A 91 -5.56 6.55 17.88
C GLY A 91 -4.24 6.73 18.63
N ALA A 92 -3.47 5.67 18.84
CA ALA A 92 -2.21 5.72 19.55
C ALA A 92 -1.01 5.49 18.62
N ARG A 93 0.05 6.30 18.79
CA ARG A 93 1.29 6.14 18.01
C ARG A 93 1.94 4.78 18.23
N THR A 94 1.83 4.22 19.42
CA THR A 94 2.35 2.90 19.78
C THR A 94 1.65 1.74 19.08
N ASP A 95 0.50 1.99 18.45
CA ASP A 95 -0.21 1.00 17.66
C ASP A 95 0.40 0.77 16.27
N TYR A 96 1.34 1.63 15.85
CA TYR A 96 2.03 1.51 14.58
C TYR A 96 3.42 0.91 14.79
N THR A 97 3.64 -0.28 14.26
CA THR A 97 4.96 -0.91 14.18
C THR A 97 5.21 -1.38 12.75
N PHE A 98 6.47 -1.59 12.42
CA PHE A 98 6.86 -2.11 11.11
C PHE A 98 6.22 -3.48 10.85
N GLU A 99 6.27 -4.36 11.84
CA GLU A 99 5.70 -5.71 11.76
C GLU A 99 4.20 -5.68 11.50
N ARG A 100 3.48 -4.75 12.15
CA ARG A 100 2.04 -4.59 11.92
C ARG A 100 1.74 -4.08 10.52
N HIS A 101 2.50 -3.13 10.02
CA HIS A 101 2.35 -2.67 8.64
C HIS A 101 2.58 -3.80 7.63
N VAL A 102 3.59 -4.64 7.84
CA VAL A 102 3.83 -5.82 7.00
C VAL A 102 2.66 -6.80 7.10
N ALA A 103 2.15 -7.07 8.29
CA ALA A 103 1.02 -7.97 8.51
C ALA A 103 -0.27 -7.45 7.84
N TRP A 104 -0.59 -6.16 8.00
CA TRP A 104 -1.76 -5.53 7.39
C TRP A 104 -1.70 -5.58 5.86
N MET A 105 -0.54 -5.24 5.29
CA MET A 105 -0.39 -5.26 3.84
C MET A 105 -0.33 -6.68 3.27
N SER A 106 0.16 -7.65 4.05
CA SER A 106 0.06 -9.08 3.70
C SER A 106 -1.40 -9.54 3.65
N ALA A 107 -2.18 -9.22 4.68
CA ALA A 107 -3.61 -9.53 4.73
C ALA A 107 -4.37 -8.88 3.56
N TRP A 108 -4.07 -7.61 3.25
CA TRP A 108 -4.66 -6.89 2.14
C TRP A 108 -4.30 -7.51 0.78
N LEU A 109 -3.02 -7.86 0.57
CA LEU A 109 -2.53 -8.49 -0.66
C LEU A 109 -3.24 -9.82 -0.93
N LEU A 110 -3.37 -10.66 0.11
CA LEU A 110 -4.04 -11.95 0.03
C LEU A 110 -5.54 -11.81 -0.20
N ALA A 111 -6.20 -10.87 0.47
CA ALA A 111 -7.64 -10.62 0.32
C ALA A 111 -8.02 -10.15 -1.09
N ASN A 112 -7.13 -9.43 -1.77
CA ASN A 112 -7.32 -9.00 -3.16
C ASN A 112 -6.77 -10.00 -4.19
N ASP A 113 -6.18 -11.11 -3.76
CA ASP A 113 -5.60 -12.19 -4.56
C ASP A 113 -4.72 -11.70 -5.73
N LEU A 114 -3.95 -10.64 -5.51
CA LEU A 114 -3.08 -10.08 -6.53
C LEU A 114 -1.93 -11.05 -6.87
N LYS A 115 -1.70 -11.25 -8.17
CA LYS A 115 -0.68 -12.17 -8.71
C LYS A 115 0.02 -11.55 -9.92
N ASN A 116 1.17 -12.09 -10.29
CA ASN A 116 1.99 -11.61 -11.42
C ASN A 116 2.29 -10.11 -11.33
N ILE A 117 2.54 -9.63 -10.11
CA ILE A 117 2.64 -8.22 -9.75
C ILE A 117 3.95 -7.62 -10.26
N THR A 118 3.88 -6.45 -10.88
CA THR A 118 5.02 -5.53 -10.98
C THR A 118 4.94 -4.56 -9.81
N LEU A 119 5.82 -4.70 -8.82
CA LEU A 119 5.87 -3.79 -7.68
C LEU A 119 6.70 -2.56 -8.04
N PHE A 120 6.10 -1.37 -7.92
CA PHE A 120 6.83 -0.11 -7.80
C PHE A 120 6.72 0.38 -6.36
N CYS A 121 7.84 0.60 -5.72
CA CYS A 121 7.88 1.01 -4.32
C CYS A 121 8.95 2.06 -4.04
N GLN A 122 8.67 2.92 -3.06
CA GLN A 122 9.60 3.94 -2.59
C GLN A 122 9.43 4.17 -1.07
N ASP A 123 10.48 4.64 -0.39
CA ASP A 123 10.48 4.98 1.03
C ASP A 123 9.94 3.81 1.90
N TRP A 124 9.02 4.04 2.85
CA TRP A 124 8.37 3.00 3.64
C TRP A 124 7.60 1.97 2.80
N GLY A 125 7.06 2.39 1.66
CA GLY A 125 6.46 1.46 0.70
C GLY A 125 7.46 0.43 0.18
N GLY A 126 8.76 0.79 0.09
CA GLY A 126 9.83 -0.13 -0.23
C GLY A 126 10.16 -1.07 0.92
N LEU A 127 10.33 -0.55 2.15
CA LEU A 127 10.61 -1.38 3.31
C LEU A 127 9.53 -2.45 3.52
N ILE A 128 8.25 -2.06 3.42
CA ILE A 128 7.10 -2.96 3.57
C ILE A 128 6.97 -3.87 2.35
N GLY A 129 7.00 -3.30 1.14
CA GLY A 129 6.79 -4.02 -0.12
C GLY A 129 7.81 -5.12 -0.37
N LEU A 130 9.08 -4.88 -0.07
CA LEU A 130 10.13 -5.89 -0.20
C LEU A 130 9.97 -7.05 0.82
N ARG A 131 9.34 -6.79 1.98
CA ARG A 131 8.97 -7.87 2.91
C ARG A 131 7.83 -8.71 2.36
N LEU A 132 6.85 -8.08 1.66
CA LEU A 132 5.81 -8.84 0.96
C LEU A 132 6.41 -9.72 -0.15
N VAL A 133 7.37 -9.19 -0.93
CA VAL A 133 8.07 -9.98 -1.95
C VAL A 133 8.78 -11.18 -1.33
N ALA A 134 9.47 -10.99 -0.20
CA ALA A 134 10.15 -12.08 0.49
C ALA A 134 9.20 -13.13 1.07
N ALA A 135 8.00 -12.71 1.52
CA ALA A 135 6.99 -13.60 2.10
C ALA A 135 6.16 -14.35 1.04
N PHE A 136 5.94 -13.74 -0.14
CA PHE A 136 5.08 -14.26 -1.20
C PHE A 136 5.74 -14.12 -2.58
N PRO A 137 6.97 -14.66 -2.79
CA PRO A 137 7.74 -14.43 -4.01
C PRO A 137 7.00 -14.86 -5.28
N GLU A 138 6.16 -15.88 -5.21
CA GLU A 138 5.37 -16.40 -6.32
C GLU A 138 4.32 -15.42 -6.87
N ARG A 139 3.98 -14.37 -6.10
CA ARG A 139 3.01 -13.36 -6.51
C ARG A 139 3.63 -12.20 -7.29
N PHE A 140 4.96 -12.08 -7.27
CA PHE A 140 5.68 -10.94 -7.86
C PHE A 140 6.49 -11.37 -9.09
N ALA A 141 6.27 -10.67 -10.21
CA ALA A 141 6.98 -10.92 -11.45
C ALA A 141 8.16 -9.95 -11.65
N ARG A 142 8.02 -8.70 -11.19
CA ARG A 142 9.02 -7.64 -11.40
C ARG A 142 9.05 -6.67 -10.24
N LEU A 143 10.21 -6.05 -10.02
CA LEU A 143 10.42 -5.02 -9.01
C LEU A 143 10.98 -3.76 -9.65
N VAL A 144 10.42 -2.62 -9.30
CA VAL A 144 10.94 -1.28 -9.59
C VAL A 144 11.10 -0.57 -8.25
N ILE A 145 12.34 -0.39 -7.83
CA ILE A 145 12.69 0.10 -6.49
C ILE A 145 13.27 1.50 -6.64
N ALA A 146 12.67 2.48 -5.95
CA ALA A 146 13.06 3.86 -5.99
C ALA A 146 13.19 4.43 -4.57
N ASN A 147 14.27 5.14 -4.30
CA ASN A 147 14.46 5.94 -3.07
C ASN A 147 14.03 5.22 -1.78
N THR A 148 14.52 4.01 -1.58
CA THR A 148 14.25 3.19 -0.39
C THR A 148 15.51 2.41 0.01
N GLY A 149 15.46 1.76 1.17
CA GLY A 149 16.51 0.89 1.68
C GLY A 149 16.05 -0.56 1.78
N LEU A 150 17.01 -1.47 1.78
CA LEU A 150 16.78 -2.86 2.16
C LEU A 150 17.73 -3.15 3.35
N PRO A 151 17.24 -3.11 4.58
CA PRO A 151 18.06 -3.46 5.75
C PRO A 151 18.55 -4.90 5.64
N ILE A 152 19.86 -5.12 5.64
CA ILE A 152 20.47 -6.45 5.50
C ILE A 152 20.75 -7.11 6.86
N GLY A 153 20.24 -6.55 7.95
CA GLY A 153 20.29 -7.17 9.28
C GLY A 153 21.67 -7.26 9.92
N THR A 154 22.68 -6.56 9.41
CA THR A 154 23.94 -6.38 10.14
C THR A 154 23.70 -5.35 11.24
N GLY A 155 22.99 -5.75 12.29
CA GLY A 155 22.96 -4.99 13.52
C GLY A 155 24.39 -4.87 14.02
N SER A 156 24.91 -3.65 14.14
CA SER A 156 26.10 -3.40 14.92
C SER A 156 25.77 -3.77 16.37
N SER A 157 26.26 -4.91 16.78
CA SER A 157 26.37 -5.27 18.20
C SER A 157 27.57 -4.53 18.80
N ASP A 158 27.60 -3.22 18.74
CA ASP A 158 28.66 -2.47 19.39
C ASP A 158 28.09 -1.20 20.01
N GLY A 159 28.06 -1.22 21.37
CA GLY A 159 27.87 -0.03 22.21
C GLY A 159 26.88 -0.22 23.32
#